data_f0c61f136eff797ec625d535e1c5f1de
#
_entry.id   f0c61f136eff797ec625d535e1c5f1de
#
_cell.length_a   1.000
_cell.length_b   1.000
_cell.length_c   1.000
_cell.angle_alpha   90.00
_cell.angle_beta   90.00
_cell.angle_gamma   90.00
#
_symmetry.space_group_name_H-M   'P 1'
#
loop_
_entity.id
_entity.type
_entity.pdbx_description
1 polymer ?
#
loop_
_entity_poly.entity_id
_entity_poly.type
_entity_poly.pdbx_seq_one_letter_code
_entity_poly.pdbx_strand_id
1 'polypeptide(L)'
;LESLVPTLTNYAITEDIKDKQKDEAKAIKDFQLNKKAFANLVKNKEIPAGASPYYFNKMMSLDLNQKARKFKLEFDTFAANNSLHQRITGDAWGQEYETQLKAFYEKEGLDKYDPTALSNSFFNITSNFRSEREYTISNI
;
A
#
# COMPACT_ATOMS: atom_id res chain seq x y z
N LEU A 1 33.74 -26.20 -13.91
CA LEU A 1 32.41 -26.30 -13.35
C LEU A 1 32.12 -25.18 -12.36
N GLU A 2 33.08 -24.85 -11.48
CA GLU A 2 32.90 -23.78 -10.52
C GLU A 2 32.77 -22.42 -11.19
N SER A 3 33.46 -22.20 -12.33
CA SER A 3 33.34 -20.94 -13.06
C SER A 3 32.04 -20.82 -13.83
N LEU A 4 31.42 -21.96 -14.22
CA LEU A 4 30.14 -21.94 -14.94
C LEU A 4 28.95 -21.70 -14.01
N VAL A 5 29.01 -22.21 -12.78
CA VAL A 5 27.92 -22.07 -11.81
C VAL A 5 27.65 -20.59 -11.50
N PRO A 6 28.65 -19.74 -11.16
CA PRO A 6 28.40 -18.30 -10.97
C PRO A 6 27.85 -17.61 -12.21
N THR A 7 28.31 -17.99 -13.41
CA THR A 7 27.82 -17.41 -14.66
C THR A 7 26.34 -17.75 -14.89
N LEU A 8 25.95 -19.01 -14.67
CA LEU A 8 24.55 -19.41 -14.80
C LEU A 8 23.67 -18.75 -13.77
N THR A 9 24.19 -18.60 -12.54
CA THR A 9 23.45 -17.90 -11.47
C THR A 9 23.21 -16.45 -11.82
N ASN A 10 24.24 -15.77 -12.35
CA ASN A 10 24.13 -14.39 -12.79
C ASN A 10 23.13 -14.22 -13.92
N TYR A 11 23.15 -15.15 -14.89
CA TYR A 11 22.18 -15.15 -15.98
C TYR A 11 20.74 -15.33 -15.47
N ALA A 12 20.52 -16.28 -14.56
CA ALA A 12 19.23 -16.55 -13.99
C ALA A 12 18.71 -15.33 -13.19
N ILE A 13 19.58 -14.68 -12.42
CA ILE A 13 19.23 -13.47 -11.68
C ILE A 13 18.87 -12.34 -12.65
N THR A 14 19.61 -12.19 -13.75
CA THR A 14 19.33 -11.16 -14.74
C THR A 14 17.97 -11.36 -15.41
N GLU A 15 17.64 -12.60 -15.77
CA GLU A 15 16.34 -12.92 -16.36
C GLU A 15 15.20 -12.70 -15.36
N ASP A 16 15.41 -13.08 -14.10
CA ASP A 16 14.41 -12.84 -13.05
C ASP A 16 14.16 -11.34 -12.85
N ILE A 17 15.20 -10.52 -12.88
CA ILE A 17 15.06 -9.06 -12.78
C ILE A 17 14.26 -8.50 -13.96
N LYS A 18 14.54 -8.97 -15.19
CA LYS A 18 13.81 -8.55 -16.37
C LYS A 18 12.32 -8.93 -16.29
N ASP A 19 12.04 -10.16 -15.86
CA ASP A 19 10.68 -10.63 -15.69
C ASP A 19 9.94 -9.85 -14.61
N LYS A 20 10.63 -9.55 -13.51
CA LYS A 20 10.10 -8.72 -12.44
C LYS A 20 9.73 -7.33 -12.96
N GLN A 21 10.65 -6.67 -13.66
CA GLN A 21 10.40 -5.33 -14.20
C GLN A 21 9.25 -5.32 -15.20
N LYS A 22 9.20 -6.32 -16.07
CA LYS A 22 8.14 -6.45 -17.06
C LYS A 22 6.77 -6.64 -16.40
N ASP A 23 6.70 -7.53 -15.43
CA ASP A 23 5.44 -7.85 -14.77
C ASP A 23 4.98 -6.71 -13.86
N GLU A 24 5.90 -6.01 -13.21
CA GLU A 24 5.57 -4.83 -12.43
C GLU A 24 5.06 -3.69 -13.31
N ALA A 25 5.70 -3.48 -14.47
CA ALA A 25 5.25 -2.46 -15.43
C ALA A 25 3.85 -2.77 -15.96
N LYS A 26 3.56 -4.04 -16.23
CA LYS A 26 2.22 -4.48 -16.64
C LYS A 26 1.19 -4.23 -15.55
N ALA A 27 1.56 -4.52 -14.30
CA ALA A 27 0.67 -4.26 -13.17
C ALA A 27 0.34 -2.78 -13.03
N ILE A 28 1.35 -1.92 -13.17
CA ILE A 28 1.15 -0.46 -13.11
C ILE A 28 0.19 -0.02 -14.20
N LYS A 29 0.41 -0.47 -15.43
CA LYS A 29 -0.47 -0.14 -16.54
C LYS A 29 -1.91 -0.60 -16.28
N ASP A 30 -2.08 -1.85 -15.91
CA ASP A 30 -3.41 -2.42 -15.69
C ASP A 30 -4.14 -1.72 -14.54
N PHE A 31 -3.42 -1.38 -13.47
CA PHE A 31 -4.00 -0.64 -12.35
C PHE A 31 -4.39 0.78 -12.75
N GLN A 32 -3.58 1.47 -13.54
CA GLN A 32 -3.94 2.82 -14.01
C GLN A 32 -5.16 2.82 -14.90
N LEU A 33 -5.33 1.77 -15.70
CA LEU A 33 -6.49 1.65 -16.57
C LEU A 33 -7.75 1.17 -15.83
N ASN A 34 -7.58 0.45 -14.73
CA ASN A 34 -8.68 -0.05 -13.92
C ASN A 34 -8.28 -0.12 -12.45
N LYS A 35 -8.73 0.85 -11.65
CA LYS A 35 -8.40 0.93 -10.22
C LYS A 35 -8.98 -0.21 -9.40
N LYS A 36 -9.90 -0.98 -9.96
CA LYS A 36 -10.46 -2.18 -9.31
C LYS A 36 -9.77 -3.47 -9.74
N ALA A 37 -8.69 -3.37 -10.51
CA ALA A 37 -8.00 -4.54 -11.05
C ALA A 37 -7.57 -5.52 -9.96
N PHE A 38 -7.02 -5.03 -8.84
CA PHE A 38 -6.62 -5.92 -7.74
C PHE A 38 -7.82 -6.64 -7.12
N ALA A 39 -8.90 -5.92 -6.85
CA ALA A 39 -10.12 -6.50 -6.31
C ALA A 39 -10.67 -7.59 -7.23
N ASN A 40 -10.61 -7.37 -8.53
CA ASN A 40 -11.04 -8.35 -9.52
C ASN A 40 -10.15 -9.60 -9.51
N LEU A 41 -8.82 -9.43 -9.37
CA LEU A 41 -7.91 -10.56 -9.26
C LEU A 41 -8.22 -11.40 -8.01
N VAL A 42 -8.44 -10.75 -6.89
CA VAL A 42 -8.78 -11.44 -5.64
C VAL A 42 -10.10 -12.17 -5.77
N LYS A 43 -11.12 -11.53 -6.35
CA LYS A 43 -12.44 -12.11 -6.55
C LYS A 43 -12.37 -13.34 -7.44
N ASN A 44 -11.63 -13.26 -8.53
CA ASN A 44 -11.52 -14.35 -9.51
C ASN A 44 -10.48 -15.40 -9.12
N LYS A 45 -9.63 -15.10 -8.10
CA LYS A 45 -8.55 -15.97 -7.65
C LYS A 45 -7.59 -16.38 -8.76
N GLU A 46 -7.38 -15.47 -9.74
CA GLU A 46 -6.57 -15.75 -10.91
C GLU A 46 -5.53 -14.65 -11.14
N ILE A 47 -4.29 -15.09 -11.42
CA ILE A 47 -3.26 -14.21 -11.96
C ILE A 47 -3.37 -14.32 -13.48
N PRO A 48 -3.34 -13.22 -14.25
CA PRO A 48 -3.42 -13.28 -15.69
C PRO A 48 -2.39 -14.24 -16.30
N ALA A 49 -2.78 -14.92 -17.37
CA ALA A 49 -1.89 -15.86 -18.05
C ALA A 49 -0.57 -15.19 -18.43
N GLY A 50 0.54 -15.87 -18.17
CA GLY A 50 1.88 -15.36 -18.44
C GLY A 50 2.42 -14.35 -17.46
N ALA A 51 1.66 -13.97 -16.43
CA ALA A 51 2.14 -13.10 -15.36
C ALA A 51 2.73 -13.92 -14.20
N SER A 52 3.84 -13.45 -13.64
CA SER A 52 4.47 -14.04 -12.49
C SER A 52 3.85 -13.52 -11.19
N PRO A 53 4.23 -14.06 -10.01
CA PRO A 53 3.82 -13.49 -8.73
C PRO A 53 4.18 -12.01 -8.56
N TYR A 54 5.18 -11.52 -9.28
CA TYR A 54 5.53 -10.08 -9.26
C TYR A 54 4.39 -9.19 -9.71
N TYR A 55 3.60 -9.64 -10.67
CA TYR A 55 2.42 -8.92 -11.14
C TYR A 55 1.40 -8.75 -10.00
N PHE A 56 1.07 -9.84 -9.35
CA PHE A 56 0.09 -9.82 -8.25
C PHE A 56 0.58 -8.97 -7.08
N ASN A 57 1.84 -9.15 -6.68
CA ASN A 57 2.41 -8.42 -5.55
C ASN A 57 2.48 -6.92 -5.84
N LYS A 58 2.83 -6.53 -7.06
CA LYS A 58 2.85 -5.12 -7.44
C LYS A 58 1.44 -4.54 -7.46
N MET A 59 0.47 -5.28 -7.98
CA MET A 59 -0.94 -4.86 -8.01
C MET A 59 -1.45 -4.65 -6.59
N MET A 60 -1.13 -5.56 -5.66
CA MET A 60 -1.49 -5.44 -4.24
C MET A 60 -0.90 -4.18 -3.63
N SER A 61 0.39 -3.92 -3.89
CA SER A 61 1.08 -2.73 -3.39
C SER A 61 0.42 -1.44 -3.89
N LEU A 62 0.07 -1.38 -5.17
CA LEU A 62 -0.60 -0.22 -5.75
C LEU A 62 -1.98 0.00 -5.14
N ASP A 63 -2.72 -1.08 -4.93
CA ASP A 63 -4.03 -1.00 -4.28
C ASP A 63 -3.92 -0.50 -2.84
N LEU A 64 -2.94 -1.00 -2.08
CA LEU A 64 -2.70 -0.55 -0.71
C LEU A 64 -2.25 0.91 -0.65
N ASN A 65 -1.44 1.35 -1.60
CA ASN A 65 -1.05 2.76 -1.70
C ASN A 65 -2.29 3.64 -1.95
N GLN A 66 -3.18 3.20 -2.81
CA GLN A 66 -4.43 3.91 -3.08
C GLN A 66 -5.32 3.99 -1.83
N LYS A 67 -5.41 2.89 -1.08
CA LYS A 67 -6.17 2.87 0.17
C LYS A 67 -5.56 3.78 1.22
N ALA A 68 -4.24 3.87 1.28
CA ALA A 68 -3.58 4.83 2.18
C ALA A 68 -3.94 6.27 1.84
N ARG A 69 -3.96 6.62 0.55
CA ARG A 69 -4.37 7.96 0.10
C ARG A 69 -5.84 8.22 0.41
N LYS A 70 -6.69 7.22 0.23
CA LYS A 70 -8.10 7.31 0.58
C LYS A 70 -8.28 7.59 2.07
N PHE A 71 -7.54 6.88 2.92
CA PHE A 71 -7.59 7.11 4.36
C PHE A 71 -7.16 8.54 4.71
N LYS A 72 -6.07 9.01 4.13
CA LYS A 72 -5.58 10.39 4.37
C LYS A 72 -6.68 11.42 4.07
N LEU A 73 -7.33 11.27 2.94
CA LEU A 73 -8.39 12.18 2.52
C LEU A 73 -9.60 12.09 3.45
N GLU A 74 -10.03 10.89 3.79
CA GLU A 74 -11.16 10.68 4.70
C GLU A 74 -10.86 11.23 6.08
N PHE A 75 -9.64 11.02 6.58
CA PHE A 75 -9.25 11.54 7.89
C PHE A 75 -9.19 13.07 7.90
N ASP A 76 -8.59 13.68 6.89
CA ASP A 76 -8.54 15.15 6.81
C ASP A 76 -9.95 15.76 6.73
N THR A 77 -10.85 15.12 6.00
CA THR A 77 -12.26 15.55 5.93
C THR A 77 -12.93 15.41 7.29
N PHE A 78 -12.73 14.30 7.98
CA PHE A 78 -13.24 14.10 9.34
C PHE A 78 -12.71 15.16 10.29
N ALA A 79 -11.41 15.41 10.26
CA ALA A 79 -10.75 16.37 11.13
C ALA A 79 -11.29 17.79 10.90
N ALA A 80 -11.49 18.17 9.64
CA ALA A 80 -12.05 19.47 9.29
C ALA A 80 -13.50 19.61 9.75
N ASN A 81 -14.32 18.60 9.48
CA ASN A 81 -15.75 18.62 9.85
C ASN A 81 -15.98 18.66 11.37
N ASN A 82 -15.01 18.14 12.14
CA ASN A 82 -15.12 18.07 13.60
C ASN A 82 -14.24 19.09 14.30
N SER A 83 -13.58 20.00 13.56
CA SER A 83 -12.63 20.98 14.09
C SER A 83 -11.58 20.34 15.00
N LEU A 84 -11.09 19.16 14.62
CA LEU A 84 -10.27 18.30 15.46
C LEU A 84 -8.99 19.00 15.91
N HIS A 85 -8.31 19.71 14.98
CA HIS A 85 -7.04 20.39 15.26
C HIS A 85 -7.19 21.59 16.22
N GLN A 86 -8.40 22.07 16.44
CA GLN A 86 -8.69 23.22 17.28
C GLN A 86 -9.17 22.83 18.68
N ARG A 87 -9.73 21.61 18.83
CA ARG A 87 -10.39 21.20 20.07
C ARG A 87 -9.59 20.23 20.93
N ILE A 88 -8.65 19.51 20.33
CA ILE A 88 -8.07 18.33 20.94
C ILE A 88 -6.56 18.51 21.10
N THR A 89 -6.03 18.13 22.29
CA THR A 89 -4.58 18.07 22.53
C THR A 89 -3.94 16.95 21.73
N GLY A 90 -2.60 16.92 21.64
CA GLY A 90 -1.87 15.92 20.88
C GLY A 90 -2.26 14.49 21.22
N ASP A 91 -2.39 14.15 22.53
CA ASP A 91 -2.77 12.79 22.94
C ASP A 91 -4.17 12.43 22.52
N ALA A 92 -5.12 13.34 22.71
CA ALA A 92 -6.51 13.12 22.31
C ALA A 92 -6.65 13.03 20.79
N TRP A 93 -5.87 13.83 20.07
CA TRP A 93 -5.81 13.74 18.61
C TRP A 93 -5.31 12.37 18.16
N GLY A 94 -4.25 11.88 18.81
CA GLY A 94 -3.68 10.57 18.47
C GLY A 94 -4.67 9.42 18.70
N GLN A 95 -5.44 9.49 19.78
CA GLN A 95 -6.49 8.50 20.06
C GLN A 95 -7.58 8.53 18.99
N GLU A 96 -7.98 9.71 18.57
CA GLU A 96 -8.99 9.85 17.51
C GLU A 96 -8.46 9.34 16.17
N TYR A 97 -7.18 9.64 15.86
CA TYR A 97 -6.53 9.11 14.67
C TYR A 97 -6.55 7.58 14.67
N GLU A 98 -6.18 6.96 15.79
CA GLU A 98 -6.16 5.50 15.91
C GLU A 98 -7.55 4.90 15.74
N THR A 99 -8.57 5.55 16.30
CA THR A 99 -9.96 5.13 16.15
C THR A 99 -10.39 5.15 14.69
N GLN A 100 -10.07 6.23 13.98
CA GLN A 100 -10.42 6.36 12.57
C GLN A 100 -9.63 5.37 11.69
N LEU A 101 -8.36 5.17 12.00
CA LEU A 101 -7.54 4.20 11.26
C LEU A 101 -8.06 2.77 11.44
N LYS A 102 -8.40 2.40 12.66
CA LYS A 102 -8.94 1.08 12.95
C LYS A 102 -10.27 0.85 12.23
N ALA A 103 -11.14 1.84 12.24
CA ALA A 103 -12.42 1.77 11.54
C ALA A 103 -12.22 1.61 10.03
N PHE A 104 -11.28 2.36 9.45
CA PHE A 104 -10.92 2.24 8.04
C PHE A 104 -10.37 0.86 7.72
N TYR A 105 -9.44 0.37 8.55
CA TYR A 105 -8.83 -0.94 8.39
C TYR A 105 -9.89 -2.05 8.33
N GLU A 106 -10.85 -2.01 9.25
CA GLU A 106 -11.94 -2.97 9.29
C GLU A 106 -12.90 -2.83 8.10
N LYS A 107 -13.26 -1.59 7.77
CA LYS A 107 -14.17 -1.30 6.65
C LYS A 107 -13.61 -1.78 5.30
N GLU A 108 -12.33 -1.57 5.08
CA GLU A 108 -11.67 -1.93 3.82
C GLU A 108 -11.16 -3.38 3.79
N GLY A 109 -11.34 -4.12 4.89
CA GLY A 109 -10.93 -5.53 4.94
C GLY A 109 -9.43 -5.72 4.82
N LEU A 110 -8.64 -4.82 5.40
CA LEU A 110 -7.17 -4.86 5.27
C LEU A 110 -6.53 -6.04 6.00
N ASP A 111 -7.26 -6.67 6.92
CA ASP A 111 -6.81 -7.89 7.59
C ASP A 111 -6.58 -9.05 6.63
N LYS A 112 -7.14 -8.99 5.42
CA LYS A 112 -6.98 -10.03 4.40
C LYS A 112 -5.73 -9.85 3.53
N TYR A 113 -5.06 -8.72 3.66
CA TYR A 113 -3.85 -8.43 2.90
C TYR A 113 -2.64 -9.04 3.59
N ASP A 114 -1.58 -9.30 2.80
CA ASP A 114 -0.32 -9.77 3.34
C ASP A 114 0.26 -8.76 4.33
N PRO A 115 0.66 -9.17 5.55
CA PRO A 115 1.19 -8.24 6.56
C PRO A 115 2.43 -7.47 6.11
N THR A 116 3.31 -8.09 5.33
CA THR A 116 4.50 -7.42 4.82
C THR A 116 4.12 -6.33 3.82
N ALA A 117 3.18 -6.62 2.94
CA ALA A 117 2.68 -5.63 1.98
C ALA A 117 1.99 -4.47 2.69
N LEU A 118 1.18 -4.76 3.73
CA LEU A 118 0.55 -3.72 4.55
C LEU A 118 1.59 -2.81 5.18
N SER A 119 2.63 -3.39 5.78
CA SER A 119 3.68 -2.63 6.44
C SER A 119 4.44 -1.75 5.46
N ASN A 120 4.83 -2.30 4.32
CA ASN A 120 5.66 -1.59 3.34
C ASN A 120 4.90 -0.54 2.52
N SER A 121 3.59 -0.69 2.39
CA SER A 121 2.78 0.19 1.55
C SER A 121 1.82 1.04 2.39
N PHE A 122 0.79 0.42 2.97
CA PHE A 122 -0.26 1.16 3.66
C PHE A 122 0.25 1.85 4.92
N PHE A 123 0.87 1.10 5.84
CA PHE A 123 1.31 1.67 7.11
C PHE A 123 2.51 2.59 6.98
N ASN A 124 3.35 2.38 5.97
CA ASN A 124 4.44 3.32 5.70
C ASN A 124 3.89 4.71 5.35
N ILE A 125 2.88 4.77 4.51
CA ILE A 125 2.26 6.03 4.10
C ILE A 125 1.47 6.64 5.26
N THR A 126 0.64 5.85 5.94
CA THR A 126 -0.22 6.39 7.01
C THR A 126 0.56 6.82 8.23
N SER A 127 1.65 6.12 8.60
CA SER A 127 2.48 6.55 9.73
C SER A 127 3.25 7.84 9.43
N ASN A 128 3.72 8.03 8.21
CA ASN A 128 4.32 9.29 7.79
C ASN A 128 3.30 10.43 7.84
N PHE A 129 2.10 10.17 7.36
CA PHE A 129 0.99 11.12 7.43
C PHE A 129 0.67 11.51 8.87
N ARG A 130 0.59 10.52 9.77
CA ARG A 130 0.37 10.77 11.20
C ARG A 130 1.45 11.68 11.77
N SER A 131 2.71 11.37 11.51
CA SER A 131 3.84 12.16 12.01
C SER A 131 3.77 13.61 11.53
N GLU A 132 3.44 13.83 10.27
CA GLU A 132 3.29 15.17 9.71
C GLU A 132 2.15 15.94 10.39
N ARG A 133 1.01 15.30 10.63
CA ARG A 133 -0.12 15.95 11.29
C ARG A 133 0.15 16.21 12.76
N GLU A 134 0.79 15.28 13.47
CA GLU A 134 1.19 15.49 14.87
C GLU A 134 2.15 16.66 15.02
N TYR A 135 3.12 16.79 14.10
CA TYR A 135 4.06 17.90 14.11
C TYR A 135 3.31 19.23 13.93
N THR A 136 2.39 19.30 13.00
CA THR A 136 1.59 20.49 12.75
C THR A 136 0.79 20.89 14.00
N ILE A 137 0.15 19.94 14.65
CA ILE A 137 -0.65 20.17 15.87
C ILE A 137 0.23 20.66 17.01
N SER A 138 1.40 20.03 17.19
CA SER A 138 2.32 20.37 18.28
C SER A 138 2.88 21.80 18.14
N ASN A 139 2.83 22.39 16.94
CA ASN A 139 3.35 23.74 16.68
C ASN A 139 2.26 24.80 16.60
N ILE A 140 1.03 24.45 16.91
CA ILE A 140 -0.07 25.41 17.06
C ILE A 140 -0.05 25.99 18.46
#